data_ccd3b91cd2d3676bacbfbd35aebe552b
#
_entry.id   ccd3b91cd2d3676bacbfbd35aebe552b
#
_cell.length_a   1.000
_cell.length_b   1.000
_cell.length_c   1.000
_cell.angle_alpha   90.00
_cell.angle_beta   90.00
_cell.angle_gamma   90.00
#
_symmetry.space_group_name_H-M   'P 1'
#
loop_
_entity.id
_entity.type
_entity.pdbx_description
1 polymer ?
#
loop_
_entity_poly.entity_id
_entity_poly.type
_entity_poly.pdbx_seq_one_letter_code
_entity_poly.pdbx_strand_id
1 'polypeptide(L)'
;YTCYDGPVKPVFQRKYVAVLEKRPDVEKMQQAAAYLEGKHDYKSFCGNPRMKKSTVRVVDKIEITRKGSFIYFDFHGTGFLQNMVRILVGTLLEVGKGKIRPEQIPEILEAKNRQMAGPTAPAQGLCLIKVDY
;
A
#
# COMPACT_ATOMS: atom_id res chain seq x y z
N TYR A 1 -2.05 -5.00 6.03
CA TYR A 1 -2.76 -5.45 4.82
C TYR A 1 -2.25 -6.82 4.39
N THR A 2 -3.15 -7.72 4.05
CA THR A 2 -2.80 -9.09 3.67
C THR A 2 -3.31 -9.41 2.27
N CYS A 3 -2.41 -9.96 1.43
CA CYS A 3 -2.73 -10.48 0.11
C CYS A 3 -2.47 -11.98 0.04
N TYR A 4 -3.15 -12.64 -0.89
CA TYR A 4 -2.98 -14.06 -1.16
C TYR A 4 -2.81 -14.27 -2.67
N ASP A 5 -1.76 -14.98 -3.07
CA ASP A 5 -1.46 -15.23 -4.48
C ASP A 5 -1.29 -16.71 -4.82
N GLY A 6 -1.78 -17.59 -3.96
CA GLY A 6 -1.67 -19.04 -4.17
C GLY A 6 -2.59 -19.56 -5.27
N PRO A 7 -2.34 -20.80 -5.73
CA PRO A 7 -3.13 -21.43 -6.81
C PRO A 7 -4.54 -21.82 -6.39
N VAL A 8 -4.76 -22.07 -5.10
CA VAL A 8 -6.07 -22.43 -4.56
C VAL A 8 -6.56 -21.30 -3.68
N LYS A 9 -7.66 -20.65 -4.06
CA LYS A 9 -8.22 -19.52 -3.33
C LYS A 9 -8.67 -19.94 -1.93
N PRO A 10 -8.35 -19.16 -0.88
CA PRO A 10 -8.71 -19.53 0.48
C PRO A 10 -10.21 -19.33 0.72
N VAL A 11 -10.90 -20.42 1.07
CA VAL A 11 -12.37 -20.39 1.26
C VAL A 11 -12.72 -19.63 2.55
N PHE A 12 -12.00 -19.92 3.64
CA PHE A 12 -12.31 -19.34 4.96
C PHE A 12 -11.70 -17.97 5.18
N GLN A 13 -10.57 -17.66 4.54
CA GLN A 13 -9.82 -16.43 4.76
C GLN A 13 -10.13 -15.32 3.76
N ARG A 14 -10.88 -15.61 2.70
CA ARG A 14 -11.15 -14.65 1.62
C ARG A 14 -11.81 -13.34 2.06
N LYS A 15 -12.43 -13.31 3.25
CA LYS A 15 -13.03 -12.11 3.81
C LYS A 15 -12.01 -11.15 4.41
N TYR A 16 -10.78 -11.64 4.65
CA TYR A 16 -9.75 -10.92 5.37
C TYR A 16 -8.47 -10.74 4.55
N VAL A 17 -8.48 -11.17 3.30
CA VAL A 17 -7.32 -11.06 2.40
C VAL A 17 -7.77 -10.56 1.03
N ALA A 18 -6.87 -9.84 0.36
CA ALA A 18 -7.06 -9.51 -1.04
C ALA A 18 -6.47 -10.65 -1.88
N VAL A 19 -7.29 -11.25 -2.74
CA VAL A 19 -6.85 -12.36 -3.60
C VAL A 19 -6.26 -11.78 -4.88
N LEU A 20 -5.02 -12.18 -5.20
CA LEU A 20 -4.30 -11.72 -6.38
C LEU A 20 -4.31 -12.81 -7.45
N GLU A 21 -4.42 -12.41 -8.71
CA GLU A 21 -4.38 -13.34 -9.84
C GLU A 21 -2.98 -13.75 -10.22
N LYS A 22 -2.00 -12.85 -10.02
CA LYS A 22 -0.60 -13.07 -10.36
C LYS A 22 0.29 -12.83 -9.15
N ARG A 23 1.44 -13.48 -9.13
CA ARG A 23 2.42 -13.30 -8.05
C ARG A 23 3.24 -12.04 -8.30
N PRO A 24 3.18 -11.03 -7.42
CA PRO A 24 3.98 -9.84 -7.56
C PRO A 24 5.43 -10.06 -7.14
N ASP A 25 6.34 -9.20 -7.64
CA ASP A 25 7.74 -9.19 -7.23
C ASP A 25 7.88 -8.46 -5.90
N VAL A 26 8.05 -9.22 -4.82
CA VAL A 26 8.12 -8.67 -3.47
C VAL A 26 9.36 -7.79 -3.27
N GLU A 27 10.50 -8.15 -3.85
CA GLU A 27 11.72 -7.34 -3.74
C GLU A 27 11.52 -5.93 -4.31
N LYS A 28 10.88 -5.83 -5.47
CA LYS A 28 10.59 -4.53 -6.09
C LYS A 28 9.63 -3.70 -5.23
N MET A 29 8.64 -4.35 -4.63
CA MET A 29 7.73 -3.66 -3.71
C MET A 29 8.46 -3.16 -2.47
N GLN A 30 9.40 -3.94 -1.94
CA GLN A 30 10.23 -3.53 -0.80
C GLN A 30 11.10 -2.32 -1.16
N GLN A 31 11.68 -2.30 -2.35
CA GLN A 31 12.45 -1.15 -2.83
C GLN A 31 11.59 0.10 -2.95
N ALA A 32 10.39 -0.04 -3.48
CA ALA A 32 9.44 1.07 -3.61
C ALA A 32 9.00 1.58 -2.24
N ALA A 33 8.77 0.67 -1.29
CA ALA A 33 8.34 1.01 0.06
C ALA A 33 9.37 1.89 0.78
N ALA A 34 10.66 1.68 0.52
CA ALA A 34 11.71 2.50 1.12
C ALA A 34 11.57 3.98 0.74
N TYR A 35 11.13 4.27 -0.48
CA TYR A 35 10.89 5.66 -0.91
C TYR A 35 9.65 6.27 -0.25
N LEU A 36 8.71 5.44 0.20
CA LEU A 36 7.47 5.90 0.83
C LEU A 36 7.61 6.17 2.32
N GLU A 37 8.65 5.64 2.96
CA GLU A 37 8.90 5.88 4.37
C GLU A 37 9.41 7.30 4.60
N GLY A 38 9.10 7.83 5.79
CA GLY A 38 9.53 9.16 6.20
C GLY A 38 8.37 10.15 6.23
N LYS A 39 8.73 11.44 6.28
CA LYS A 39 7.76 12.53 6.29
C LYS A 39 7.55 13.02 4.86
N HIS A 40 6.34 12.88 4.36
CA HIS A 40 5.97 13.27 3.00
C HIS A 40 4.58 13.88 2.95
N ASP A 41 4.31 14.61 1.88
CA ASP A 41 2.95 14.96 1.53
C ASP A 41 2.36 13.80 0.72
N TYR A 42 1.44 13.06 1.35
CA TYR A 42 0.83 11.88 0.74
C TYR A 42 -0.47 12.20 -0.02
N LYS A 43 -0.57 13.40 -0.58
CA LYS A 43 -1.77 13.81 -1.32
C LYS A 43 -2.11 12.85 -2.47
N SER A 44 -1.10 12.31 -3.16
CA SER A 44 -1.32 11.31 -4.22
C SER A 44 -1.96 10.03 -3.70
N PHE A 45 -1.88 9.79 -2.40
CA PHE A 45 -2.41 8.58 -1.76
C PHE A 45 -3.62 8.88 -0.85
N CYS A 46 -4.27 10.01 -1.08
CA CYS A 46 -5.45 10.41 -0.33
C CYS A 46 -6.71 10.18 -1.15
N GLY A 47 -7.68 9.47 -0.56
CA GLY A 47 -8.95 9.18 -1.22
C GLY A 47 -9.92 10.36 -1.21
N ASN A 48 -9.58 11.46 -0.52
CA ASN A 48 -10.41 12.65 -0.48
C ASN A 48 -9.71 13.82 -1.21
N PRO A 49 -10.09 14.10 -2.48
CA PRO A 49 -9.43 15.16 -3.25
C PRO A 49 -9.72 16.56 -2.73
N ARG A 50 -10.72 16.71 -1.85
CA ARG A 50 -11.12 17.99 -1.26
C ARG A 50 -10.70 18.11 0.19
N MET A 51 -9.63 17.43 0.57
CA MET A 51 -9.10 17.47 1.93
C MET A 51 -8.75 18.89 2.33
N LYS A 52 -9.35 19.39 3.41
CA LYS A 52 -9.12 20.75 3.91
C LYS A 52 -7.94 20.84 4.86
N LYS A 53 -7.61 19.73 5.51
CA LYS A 53 -6.46 19.65 6.43
C LYS A 53 -5.21 19.23 5.67
N SER A 54 -4.06 19.41 6.31
CA SER A 54 -2.77 18.99 5.74
C SER A 54 -2.79 17.51 5.38
N THR A 55 -2.22 17.18 4.21
CA THR A 55 -2.01 15.80 3.75
C THR A 55 -0.59 15.29 4.05
N VAL A 56 0.16 16.06 4.84
CA VAL A 56 1.50 15.64 5.29
C VAL A 56 1.36 14.64 6.44
N ARG A 57 2.06 13.52 6.33
CA ARG A 57 2.07 12.48 7.38
C ARG A 57 3.48 11.92 7.50
N VAL A 58 3.72 11.20 8.60
CA VAL A 58 4.98 10.46 8.80
C VAL A 58 4.64 8.98 8.81
N VAL A 59 5.25 8.23 7.89
CA VAL A 59 5.18 6.77 7.87
C VAL A 59 6.56 6.27 8.32
N ASP A 60 6.63 5.76 9.54
CA ASP A 60 7.89 5.37 10.16
C ASP A 60 8.46 4.12 9.53
N LYS A 61 7.59 3.18 9.19
CA LYS A 61 8.02 1.87 8.74
C LYS A 61 6.98 1.23 7.82
N ILE A 62 7.46 0.65 6.73
CA ILE A 62 6.68 -0.20 5.84
C ILE A 62 7.44 -1.51 5.72
N GLU A 63 6.83 -2.60 6.17
CA GLU A 63 7.44 -3.92 6.10
C GLU A 63 6.59 -4.82 5.23
N ILE A 64 7.21 -5.45 4.22
CA ILE A 64 6.53 -6.34 3.29
C ILE A 64 7.17 -7.72 3.46
N THR A 65 6.36 -8.70 3.85
CA THR A 65 6.82 -10.05 4.16
C THR A 65 5.99 -11.07 3.40
N ARG A 66 6.66 -12.06 2.82
CA ARG A 66 6.00 -13.20 2.20
C ARG A 66 6.12 -14.44 3.09
N LYS A 67 4.99 -15.11 3.31
CA LYS A 67 4.95 -16.42 3.97
C LYS A 67 4.10 -17.36 3.12
N GLY A 68 4.75 -18.22 2.32
CA GLY A 68 4.04 -19.10 1.39
C GLY A 68 3.27 -18.28 0.34
N SER A 69 1.96 -18.43 0.32
CA SER A 69 1.09 -17.71 -0.60
C SER A 69 0.52 -16.42 -0.03
N PHE A 70 0.92 -16.05 1.18
CA PHE A 70 0.47 -14.82 1.82
C PHE A 70 1.55 -13.75 1.77
N ILE A 71 1.12 -12.51 1.50
CA ILE A 71 1.98 -11.33 1.53
C ILE A 71 1.39 -10.37 2.55
N TYR A 72 2.21 -9.96 3.52
CA TYR A 72 1.82 -9.05 4.59
C TYR A 72 2.48 -7.70 4.36
N PHE A 73 1.67 -6.65 4.41
CA PHE A 73 2.12 -5.26 4.33
C PHE A 73 1.81 -4.60 5.66
N ASP A 74 2.84 -4.32 6.44
CA ASP A 74 2.70 -3.69 7.74
C ASP A 74 3.12 -2.23 7.65
N PHE A 75 2.22 -1.33 8.00
CA PHE A 75 2.43 0.11 7.98
C PHE A 75 2.36 0.66 9.39
N HIS A 76 3.34 1.48 9.76
CA HIS A 76 3.34 2.20 11.03
C HIS A 76 3.57 3.68 10.74
N GLY A 77 2.73 4.54 11.32
CA GLY A 77 2.84 5.98 11.10
C GLY A 77 2.02 6.77 12.10
N THR A 78 2.16 8.10 12.04
CA THR A 78 1.48 9.04 12.94
C THR A 78 -0.01 9.18 12.66
N GLY A 79 -0.45 8.77 11.48
CA GLY A 79 -1.84 8.84 11.07
C GLY A 79 -1.92 8.58 9.58
N PHE A 80 -3.10 8.20 9.12
CA PHE A 80 -3.31 7.88 7.71
C PHE A 80 -4.48 8.68 7.17
N LEU A 81 -4.32 9.18 5.94
CA LEU A 81 -5.38 9.85 5.20
C LEU A 81 -6.45 8.83 4.78
N GLN A 82 -7.59 9.31 4.34
CA GLN A 82 -8.67 8.44 3.87
C GLN A 82 -8.17 7.50 2.78
N ASN A 83 -8.36 6.20 2.97
CA ASN A 83 -7.93 5.12 2.08
C ASN A 83 -6.42 5.08 1.80
N MET A 84 -5.60 5.82 2.56
CA MET A 84 -4.17 5.96 2.28
C MET A 84 -3.45 4.60 2.23
N VAL A 85 -3.63 3.75 3.25
CA VAL A 85 -2.96 2.44 3.29
C VAL A 85 -3.37 1.60 2.08
N ARG A 86 -4.64 1.58 1.74
CA ARG A 86 -5.16 0.82 0.59
C ARG A 86 -4.60 1.33 -0.74
N ILE A 87 -4.43 2.64 -0.87
CA ILE A 87 -3.85 3.24 -2.08
C ILE A 87 -2.36 2.97 -2.15
N LEU A 88 -1.66 3.02 -1.01
CA LEU A 88 -0.24 2.64 -0.94
C LEU A 88 -0.05 1.19 -1.37
N VAL A 89 -0.87 0.27 -0.85
CA VAL A 89 -0.80 -1.14 -1.24
C VAL A 89 -1.10 -1.32 -2.72
N GLY A 90 -2.14 -0.67 -3.24
CA GLY A 90 -2.48 -0.74 -4.66
C GLY A 90 -1.33 -0.27 -5.54
N THR A 91 -0.66 0.81 -5.15
CA THR A 91 0.51 1.33 -5.86
C THR A 91 1.69 0.36 -5.79
N LEU A 92 1.96 -0.20 -4.60
CA LEU A 92 3.01 -1.20 -4.42
C LEU A 92 2.75 -2.46 -5.25
N LEU A 93 1.49 -2.89 -5.35
CA LEU A 93 1.12 -4.03 -6.20
C LEU A 93 1.37 -3.73 -7.69
N GLU A 94 1.15 -2.50 -8.13
CA GLU A 94 1.50 -2.11 -9.51
C GLU A 94 3.01 -2.18 -9.72
N VAL A 95 3.82 -1.83 -8.72
CA VAL A 95 5.27 -2.01 -8.76
C VAL A 95 5.62 -3.51 -8.87
N GLY A 96 4.99 -4.33 -8.04
CA GLY A 96 5.21 -5.78 -8.07
C GLY A 96 4.84 -6.45 -9.38
N LYS A 97 3.87 -5.88 -10.10
CA LYS A 97 3.47 -6.36 -11.44
C LYS A 97 4.37 -5.83 -12.56
N GLY A 98 5.28 -4.93 -12.26
CA GLY A 98 6.16 -4.32 -13.25
C GLY A 98 5.57 -3.14 -14.01
N LYS A 99 4.40 -2.65 -13.61
CA LYS A 99 3.74 -1.50 -14.26
C LYS A 99 4.33 -0.17 -13.82
N ILE A 100 4.85 -0.11 -12.60
CA ILE A 100 5.52 1.07 -12.04
C ILE A 100 6.91 0.62 -11.59
N ARG A 101 7.94 1.38 -11.93
CA ARG A 101 9.29 1.12 -11.42
C ARG A 101 9.43 1.70 -10.02
N PRO A 102 10.20 1.06 -9.10
CA PRO A 102 10.40 1.61 -7.76
C PRO A 102 10.90 3.05 -7.76
N GLU A 103 11.76 3.41 -8.71
CA GLU A 103 12.34 4.75 -8.83
C GLU A 103 11.31 5.83 -9.20
N GLN A 104 10.12 5.44 -9.64
CA GLN A 104 9.04 6.38 -9.98
C GLN A 104 8.27 6.85 -8.75
N ILE A 105 8.43 6.19 -7.59
CA ILE A 105 7.71 6.55 -6.38
C ILE A 105 7.95 7.99 -5.94
N PRO A 106 9.20 8.52 -5.93
CA PRO A 106 9.41 9.94 -5.60
C PRO A 106 8.63 10.89 -6.52
N GLU A 107 8.53 10.57 -7.80
CA GLU A 107 7.76 11.37 -8.76
C GLU A 107 6.27 11.37 -8.43
N ILE A 108 5.74 10.21 -8.03
CA ILE A 108 4.33 10.08 -7.63
C ILE A 108 4.06 10.92 -6.39
N LEU A 109 4.96 10.90 -5.40
CA LEU A 109 4.85 11.71 -4.20
C LEU A 109 4.86 13.21 -4.53
N GLU A 110 5.78 13.64 -5.37
CA GLU A 110 5.93 15.05 -5.75
C GLU A 110 4.77 15.56 -6.60
N ALA A 111 4.14 14.68 -7.38
CA ALA A 111 3.03 15.06 -8.25
C ALA A 111 1.81 15.54 -7.46
N LYS A 112 1.64 15.10 -6.21
CA LYS A 112 0.49 15.45 -5.37
C LYS A 112 -0.82 15.28 -6.10
N ASN A 113 -0.92 14.21 -6.87
CA ASN A 113 -2.04 13.91 -7.75
C ASN A 113 -2.44 12.44 -7.59
N ARG A 114 -3.68 12.22 -7.16
CA ARG A 114 -4.22 10.87 -6.94
C ARG A 114 -4.15 10.00 -8.20
N GLN A 115 -4.27 10.59 -9.37
CA GLN A 115 -4.27 9.84 -10.64
C GLN A 115 -2.91 9.26 -10.97
N MET A 116 -1.83 9.79 -10.38
CA MET A 116 -0.48 9.26 -10.58
C MET A 116 -0.21 8.00 -9.77
N ALA A 117 -0.97 7.77 -8.69
CA ALA A 117 -0.84 6.58 -7.86
C ALA A 117 -1.63 5.41 -8.44
N GLY A 118 -1.43 4.23 -7.88
CA GLY A 118 -2.15 3.03 -8.30
C GLY A 118 -3.59 3.00 -7.78
N PRO A 119 -4.32 1.91 -8.09
CA PRO A 119 -5.71 1.79 -7.65
C PRO A 119 -5.80 1.55 -6.14
N THR A 120 -6.97 1.81 -5.58
CA THR A 120 -7.24 1.49 -4.18
C THR A 120 -7.40 -0.02 -4.02
N ALA A 121 -6.56 -0.65 -3.20
CA ALA A 121 -6.64 -2.08 -2.96
C ALA A 121 -7.94 -2.46 -2.23
N PRO A 122 -8.43 -3.71 -2.39
CA PRO A 122 -9.67 -4.14 -1.75
C PRO A 122 -9.67 -3.97 -0.23
N ALA A 123 -10.79 -3.54 0.33
CA ALA A 123 -10.92 -3.27 1.76
C ALA A 123 -10.73 -4.52 2.63
N GLN A 124 -11.09 -5.69 2.12
CA GLN A 124 -11.04 -6.93 2.91
C GLN A 124 -9.64 -7.31 3.37
N GLY A 125 -8.59 -6.80 2.71
CA GLY A 125 -7.21 -7.08 3.14
C GLY A 125 -6.72 -6.18 4.27
N LEU A 126 -7.45 -5.11 4.59
CA LEU A 126 -7.03 -4.13 5.59
C LEU A 126 -7.42 -4.56 7.01
N CYS A 127 -6.48 -4.48 7.92
CA CYS A 127 -6.71 -4.74 9.34
C CYS A 127 -5.95 -3.71 10.18
N LEU A 128 -6.65 -3.04 11.09
CA LEU A 128 -6.02 -2.17 12.08
C LEU A 128 -5.62 -3.03 13.28
N ILE A 129 -4.31 -3.19 13.49
CA ILE A 129 -3.77 -4.07 14.54
C ILE A 129 -3.60 -3.34 15.86
N LYS A 130 -3.07 -2.12 15.83
CA LYS A 130 -2.71 -1.38 17.03
C LYS A 130 -2.83 0.12 16.81
N VAL A 131 -3.34 0.82 17.82
CA VAL A 131 -3.36 2.28 17.85
C VAL A 131 -2.57 2.74 19.08
N ASP A 132 -1.52 3.53 18.84
CA ASP A 132 -0.70 4.13 19.89
C ASP A 132 -1.15 5.58 20.11
N TYR A 133 -1.49 5.90 21.34
CA TYR A 133 -1.89 7.24 21.73
C TYR A 133 -0.75 8.00 22.38
#